data_c373b34dda30914d5cc6e8cba01686f1
#
_entry.id   c373b34dda30914d5cc6e8cba01686f1
#
_cell.length_a   1.000
_cell.length_b   1.000
_cell.length_c   1.000
_cell.angle_alpha   90.00
_cell.angle_beta   90.00
_cell.angle_gamma   90.00
#
_symmetry.space_group_name_H-M   'P 1'
#
loop_
_entity.id
_entity.type
_entity.pdbx_description
1 polymer ?
#
loop_
_entity_poly.entity_id
_entity_poly.type
_entity_poly.pdbx_seq_one_letter_code
_entity_poly.pdbx_strand_id
1 'polypeptide(L)'
;MAADTAVKSGYSLGGIVEIYPAQSFAVMTSVLKHLIFACAFLLLASSASVDAAPPGFVEGHLKIISPKEVELADGNAPAITAENYAEYPLIILSQDGKKEIARVTADGNGNYRTALPPGDYVLDVPRRGRGHVRAKPQRFTVVSNQTVRVDMDIDTGIR
;
A
#
# COMPACT_ATOMS: atom_id res chain seq x y z
N MET A 1 108.95 1.55 17.58
CA MET A 1 108.58 1.19 18.97
C MET A 1 107.07 1.12 19.03
N ALA A 2 106.55 -0.03 19.39
CA ALA A 2 105.24 -0.37 19.91
C ALA A 2 104.04 0.22 19.18
N ALA A 3 103.35 -0.53 18.42
CA ALA A 3 102.23 -1.46 18.71
C ALA A 3 101.07 -0.79 19.45
N ASP A 4 99.96 -0.72 18.84
CA ASP A 4 98.81 -1.27 19.52
C ASP A 4 97.67 -1.57 18.56
N THR A 5 97.16 -2.76 18.68
CA THR A 5 96.17 -3.41 17.87
C THR A 5 94.84 -3.26 18.61
N ALA A 6 93.87 -2.58 18.07
CA ALA A 6 92.51 -2.56 18.61
C ALA A 6 91.57 -3.30 17.67
N VAL A 7 91.17 -4.46 18.09
CA VAL A 7 90.13 -5.28 17.50
C VAL A 7 88.74 -4.66 17.81
N LYS A 8 88.00 -4.25 16.83
CA LYS A 8 86.65 -3.81 16.99
C LYS A 8 85.69 -4.88 16.48
N SER A 9 85.10 -5.62 17.40
CA SER A 9 84.06 -6.57 17.19
C SER A 9 82.74 -5.79 16.87
N GLY A 10 82.31 -5.88 15.66
CA GLY A 10 81.03 -5.33 15.24
C GLY A 10 79.97 -6.44 15.15
N TYR A 11 79.03 -6.44 16.08
CA TYR A 11 77.87 -7.31 15.98
C TYR A 11 76.90 -6.65 15.02
N SER A 12 76.71 -7.23 13.84
CA SER A 12 75.65 -6.90 12.91
C SER A 12 74.40 -7.59 13.38
N LEU A 13 73.46 -6.81 13.96
CA LEU A 13 72.11 -7.23 14.16
C LEU A 13 71.34 -7.17 12.79
N GLY A 14 71.33 -8.36 12.16
CA GLY A 14 70.49 -8.56 10.99
C GLY A 14 69.03 -8.39 11.35
N GLY A 15 68.45 -7.21 11.07
CA GLY A 15 66.99 -7.00 11.12
C GLY A 15 66.33 -7.82 10.03
N ILE A 16 65.63 -8.87 10.43
CA ILE A 16 64.70 -9.57 9.53
C ILE A 16 63.53 -8.60 9.24
N VAL A 17 63.65 -7.92 8.13
CA VAL A 17 62.48 -7.21 7.57
C VAL A 17 61.61 -8.29 6.92
N GLU A 18 60.60 -8.73 7.65
CA GLU A 18 59.54 -9.54 7.04
C GLU A 18 58.81 -8.67 6.02
N ILE A 19 59.15 -8.85 4.77
CA ILE A 19 58.43 -8.27 3.64
C ILE A 19 57.15 -9.09 3.47
N TYR A 20 56.08 -8.64 4.11
CA TYR A 20 54.74 -9.17 3.80
C TYR A 20 54.43 -8.86 2.35
N PRO A 21 54.14 -9.83 1.50
CA PRO A 21 53.90 -9.58 0.11
C PRO A 21 52.60 -8.75 -0.05
N ALA A 22 52.73 -7.60 -0.68
CA ALA A 22 51.63 -6.68 -0.97
C ALA A 22 50.48 -7.33 -1.76
N GLN A 23 50.67 -8.54 -2.23
CA GLN A 23 49.67 -9.33 -2.94
C GLN A 23 48.53 -9.84 -2.05
N SER A 24 48.73 -10.00 -0.74
CA SER A 24 47.67 -10.44 0.19
C SER A 24 46.50 -9.44 0.32
N PHE A 25 46.80 -8.15 0.25
CA PHE A 25 45.79 -7.13 0.37
C PHE A 25 44.88 -7.05 -0.88
N ALA A 26 45.42 -7.27 -2.06
CA ALA A 26 44.67 -7.24 -3.31
C ALA A 26 43.66 -8.40 -3.41
N VAL A 27 44.07 -9.58 -2.95
CA VAL A 27 43.17 -10.75 -2.94
C VAL A 27 42.07 -10.59 -1.91
N MET A 28 42.38 -10.09 -0.71
CA MET A 28 41.40 -9.88 0.36
C MET A 28 40.34 -8.84 -0.01
N THR A 29 40.73 -7.75 -0.68
CA THR A 29 39.79 -6.74 -1.17
C THR A 29 38.90 -7.26 -2.31
N SER A 30 39.43 -8.14 -3.17
CA SER A 30 38.64 -8.76 -4.23
C SER A 30 37.59 -9.73 -3.67
N VAL A 31 37.97 -10.58 -2.73
CA VAL A 31 37.04 -11.53 -2.07
C VAL A 31 35.93 -10.77 -1.33
N LEU A 32 36.29 -9.70 -0.61
CA LEU A 32 35.32 -8.89 0.12
C LEU A 32 34.28 -8.23 -0.83
N LYS A 33 34.74 -7.73 -1.98
CA LYS A 33 33.83 -7.17 -3.02
C LYS A 33 32.85 -8.22 -3.54
N HIS A 34 33.32 -9.43 -3.84
CA HIS A 34 32.46 -10.51 -4.32
C HIS A 34 31.45 -10.96 -3.25
N LEU A 35 31.86 -10.98 -1.99
CA LEU A 35 31.00 -11.31 -0.86
C LEU A 35 29.88 -10.27 -0.70
N ILE A 36 30.22 -8.98 -0.80
CA ILE A 36 29.24 -7.88 -0.72
C ILE A 36 28.27 -7.95 -1.90
N PHE A 37 28.77 -8.21 -3.13
CA PHE A 37 27.90 -8.38 -4.30
C PHE A 37 26.99 -9.62 -4.17
N ALA A 38 27.49 -10.72 -3.66
CA ALA A 38 26.70 -11.92 -3.43
C ALA A 38 25.60 -11.70 -2.37
N CYS A 39 25.93 -11.02 -1.26
CA CYS A 39 24.93 -10.65 -0.25
C CYS A 39 23.88 -9.67 -0.79
N ALA A 40 24.29 -8.66 -1.58
CA ALA A 40 23.36 -7.72 -2.20
C ALA A 40 22.44 -8.43 -3.20
N PHE A 41 22.97 -9.39 -3.97
CA PHE A 41 22.16 -10.19 -4.92
C PHE A 41 21.19 -11.12 -4.20
N LEU A 42 21.58 -11.74 -3.08
CA LEU A 42 20.69 -12.54 -2.25
C LEU A 42 19.57 -11.72 -1.61
N LEU A 43 19.85 -10.49 -1.18
CA LEU A 43 18.84 -9.58 -0.63
C LEU A 43 17.82 -9.11 -1.71
N LEU A 44 18.27 -8.92 -2.94
CA LEU A 44 17.40 -8.59 -4.09
C LEU A 44 16.55 -9.78 -4.55
N ALA A 45 17.05 -11.01 -4.42
CA ALA A 45 16.29 -12.22 -4.76
C ALA A 45 15.22 -12.59 -3.72
N SER A 46 15.29 -12.00 -2.52
CA SER A 46 14.28 -12.19 -1.45
C SER A 46 13.04 -11.33 -1.60
N SER A 47 12.77 -10.80 -2.80
CA SER A 47 11.43 -10.26 -3.13
C SER A 47 10.46 -11.44 -3.11
N ALA A 48 10.10 -11.90 -1.90
CA ALA A 48 9.01 -12.82 -1.71
C ALA A 48 7.79 -12.20 -2.40
N SER A 49 7.34 -12.81 -3.48
CA SER A 49 6.04 -12.53 -4.04
C SER A 49 5.06 -12.76 -2.91
N VAL A 50 4.60 -11.69 -2.28
CA VAL A 50 3.43 -11.76 -1.40
C VAL A 50 2.31 -12.16 -2.36
N ASP A 51 1.98 -13.44 -2.35
CA ASP A 51 0.86 -13.98 -3.10
C ASP A 51 -0.38 -13.36 -2.48
N ALA A 52 -0.76 -12.20 -3.02
CA ALA A 52 -1.90 -11.45 -2.54
C ALA A 52 -3.13 -12.34 -2.81
N ALA A 53 -3.85 -12.68 -1.75
CA ALA A 53 -5.08 -13.45 -1.88
C ALA A 53 -5.96 -12.82 -2.98
N PRO A 54 -6.57 -13.64 -3.85
CA PRO A 54 -7.40 -13.11 -4.93
C PRO A 54 -8.50 -12.20 -4.39
N PRO A 55 -8.82 -11.12 -5.11
CA PRO A 55 -9.83 -10.17 -4.66
C PRO A 55 -11.21 -10.81 -4.58
N GLY A 56 -12.04 -10.31 -3.69
CA GLY A 56 -13.48 -10.51 -3.76
C GLY A 56 -14.16 -9.29 -4.38
N PHE A 57 -15.48 -9.32 -4.43
CA PHE A 57 -16.28 -8.22 -4.99
C PHE A 57 -17.29 -7.74 -3.96
N VAL A 58 -17.51 -6.42 -3.95
CA VAL A 58 -18.67 -5.81 -3.33
C VAL A 58 -19.55 -5.26 -4.42
N GLU A 59 -20.85 -5.51 -4.32
CA GLU A 59 -21.86 -4.94 -5.19
C GLU A 59 -23.09 -4.51 -4.37
N GLY A 60 -23.92 -3.65 -4.92
CA GLY A 60 -25.13 -3.21 -4.25
C GLY A 60 -25.88 -2.17 -5.05
N HIS A 61 -26.90 -1.63 -4.41
CA HIS A 61 -27.75 -0.60 -4.97
C HIS A 61 -27.71 0.65 -4.08
N LEU A 62 -27.49 1.80 -4.71
CA LEU A 62 -27.58 3.11 -4.08
C LEU A 62 -28.99 3.66 -4.31
N LYS A 63 -29.73 3.88 -3.24
CA LYS A 63 -31.04 4.55 -3.27
C LYS A 63 -30.88 5.98 -2.78
N ILE A 64 -31.34 6.93 -3.59
CA ILE A 64 -31.37 8.35 -3.26
C ILE A 64 -32.80 8.71 -2.84
N ILE A 65 -32.98 9.13 -1.59
CA ILE A 65 -34.26 9.58 -1.04
C ILE A 65 -34.25 11.09 -1.06
N SER A 66 -35.11 11.68 -1.92
CA SER A 66 -35.29 13.13 -2.01
C SER A 66 -36.65 13.52 -1.45
N PRO A 67 -36.78 14.63 -0.69
CA PRO A 67 -38.04 15.07 -0.14
C PRO A 67 -39.05 15.46 -1.23
N LYS A 68 -38.59 15.77 -2.44
CA LYS A 68 -39.46 16.07 -3.59
C LYS A 68 -40.28 14.86 -4.08
N GLU A 69 -39.85 13.64 -3.80
CA GLU A 69 -40.59 12.42 -4.15
C GLU A 69 -41.84 12.23 -3.26
N VAL A 70 -41.85 12.84 -2.08
CA VAL A 70 -42.97 12.70 -1.12
C VAL A 70 -44.13 13.69 -1.45
N GLU A 71 -43.83 14.81 -2.11
CA GLU A 71 -44.84 15.83 -2.41
C GLU A 71 -45.52 15.66 -3.79
N LEU A 72 -44.94 14.88 -4.69
CA LEU A 72 -45.50 14.64 -6.02
C LEU A 72 -46.16 13.26 -6.10
N ALA A 73 -47.21 13.05 -5.33
CA ALA A 73 -48.10 11.90 -5.48
C ALA A 73 -48.83 11.87 -6.86
N ASP A 74 -48.59 12.84 -7.72
CA ASP A 74 -49.20 12.99 -9.05
C ASP A 74 -48.34 12.44 -10.18
N GLY A 75 -47.64 11.32 -9.99
CA GLY A 75 -47.12 10.48 -11.06
C GLY A 75 -46.02 11.03 -11.97
N ASN A 76 -45.50 12.22 -11.69
CA ASN A 76 -44.50 12.89 -12.52
C ASN A 76 -43.21 13.25 -11.76
N ALA A 77 -42.79 12.36 -10.84
CA ALA A 77 -41.48 12.51 -10.20
C ALA A 77 -40.37 12.41 -11.26
N PRO A 78 -39.46 13.39 -11.35
CA PRO A 78 -38.34 13.29 -12.29
C PRO A 78 -37.51 12.02 -11.98
N ALA A 79 -37.36 11.19 -13.00
CA ALA A 79 -36.55 9.98 -12.87
C ALA A 79 -35.14 10.34 -12.39
N ILE A 80 -34.62 9.61 -11.40
CA ILE A 80 -33.24 9.74 -10.97
C ILE A 80 -32.34 9.31 -12.14
N THR A 81 -31.47 10.19 -12.58
CA THR A 81 -30.58 9.97 -13.73
C THR A 81 -29.18 9.55 -13.28
N ALA A 82 -28.36 9.07 -14.23
CA ALA A 82 -26.96 8.76 -13.98
C ALA A 82 -26.17 9.95 -13.40
N GLU A 83 -26.53 11.18 -13.78
CA GLU A 83 -25.92 12.41 -13.27
C GLU A 83 -26.20 12.59 -11.77
N ASN A 84 -27.41 12.25 -11.33
CA ASN A 84 -27.77 12.30 -9.92
C ASN A 84 -26.91 11.31 -9.10
N TYR A 85 -26.66 10.09 -9.60
CA TYR A 85 -25.81 9.13 -8.92
C TYR A 85 -24.33 9.56 -8.90
N ALA A 86 -23.85 10.24 -9.96
CA ALA A 86 -22.48 10.74 -10.03
C ALA A 86 -22.20 11.84 -8.99
N GLU A 87 -23.22 12.56 -8.53
CA GLU A 87 -23.09 13.56 -7.47
C GLU A 87 -22.86 12.95 -6.09
N TYR A 88 -23.21 11.68 -5.89
CA TYR A 88 -23.12 10.95 -4.63
C TYR A 88 -22.23 9.71 -4.73
N PRO A 89 -20.91 9.88 -4.95
CA PRO A 89 -20.00 8.74 -4.97
C PRO A 89 -19.96 8.07 -3.61
N LEU A 90 -19.88 6.75 -3.60
CA LEU A 90 -19.67 5.96 -2.40
C LEU A 90 -18.18 5.83 -2.10
N ILE A 91 -17.82 5.86 -0.84
CA ILE A 91 -16.45 5.62 -0.37
C ILE A 91 -16.40 4.33 0.44
N ILE A 92 -15.36 3.56 0.19
CA ILE A 92 -15.06 2.36 0.93
C ILE A 92 -13.87 2.67 1.83
N LEU A 93 -14.09 2.59 3.12
CA LEU A 93 -13.11 2.91 4.14
C LEU A 93 -12.54 1.63 4.76
N SER A 94 -11.35 1.74 5.35
CA SER A 94 -10.80 0.71 6.23
C SER A 94 -11.76 0.42 7.40
N GLN A 95 -11.60 -0.73 8.06
CA GLN A 95 -12.44 -1.17 9.19
C GLN A 95 -12.60 -0.11 10.29
N ASP A 96 -11.56 0.68 10.54
CA ASP A 96 -11.56 1.78 11.51
C ASP A 96 -12.19 3.08 10.99
N GLY A 97 -12.62 3.11 9.72
CA GLY A 97 -13.27 4.25 9.08
C GLY A 97 -12.36 5.44 8.78
N LYS A 98 -11.03 5.29 8.91
CA LYS A 98 -10.09 6.42 8.80
C LYS A 98 -9.47 6.58 7.42
N LYS A 99 -9.23 5.47 6.72
CA LYS A 99 -8.54 5.48 5.43
C LYS A 99 -9.51 5.13 4.31
N GLU A 100 -9.59 5.98 3.29
CA GLU A 100 -10.29 5.65 2.05
C GLU A 100 -9.47 4.62 1.27
N ILE A 101 -10.09 3.48 0.98
CA ILE A 101 -9.49 2.36 0.24
C ILE A 101 -9.89 2.42 -1.22
N ALA A 102 -11.18 2.72 -1.49
CA ALA A 102 -11.71 2.82 -2.83
C ALA A 102 -12.88 3.81 -2.88
N ARG A 103 -13.16 4.26 -4.09
CA ARG A 103 -14.33 5.09 -4.39
C ARG A 103 -15.05 4.49 -5.57
N VAL A 104 -16.37 4.41 -5.49
CA VAL A 104 -17.20 3.86 -6.55
C VAL A 104 -18.42 4.75 -6.79
N THR A 105 -18.79 4.90 -8.05
CA THR A 105 -20.00 5.63 -8.46
C THR A 105 -21.01 4.62 -8.98
N ALA A 106 -22.26 4.76 -8.58
CA ALA A 106 -23.33 3.93 -9.09
C ALA A 106 -23.65 4.30 -10.55
N ASP A 107 -24.12 3.33 -11.30
CA ASP A 107 -24.60 3.52 -12.68
C ASP A 107 -25.96 4.25 -12.72
N GLY A 108 -26.50 4.46 -13.92
CA GLY A 108 -27.80 5.13 -14.13
C GLY A 108 -28.98 4.41 -13.49
N ASN A 109 -28.82 3.18 -13.06
CA ASN A 109 -29.83 2.38 -12.36
C ASN A 109 -29.56 2.31 -10.85
N GLY A 110 -28.54 3.02 -10.36
CA GLY A 110 -28.15 2.99 -8.95
C GLY A 110 -27.28 1.79 -8.55
N ASN A 111 -26.89 0.92 -9.47
CA ASN A 111 -26.08 -0.25 -9.14
C ASN A 111 -24.60 0.11 -9.13
N TYR A 112 -23.86 -0.52 -8.23
CA TYR A 112 -22.40 -0.37 -8.18
C TYR A 112 -21.73 -1.73 -7.95
N ARG A 113 -20.48 -1.84 -8.42
CA ARG A 113 -19.64 -3.01 -8.20
C ARG A 113 -18.16 -2.62 -8.23
N THR A 114 -17.38 -3.16 -7.30
CA THR A 114 -15.92 -3.00 -7.30
C THR A 114 -15.23 -4.21 -6.68
N ALA A 115 -13.97 -4.42 -7.07
CA ALA A 115 -13.12 -5.46 -6.50
C ALA A 115 -12.33 -4.91 -5.31
N LEU A 116 -12.20 -5.70 -4.26
CA LEU A 116 -11.44 -5.36 -3.07
C LEU A 116 -10.61 -6.55 -2.58
N PRO A 117 -9.46 -6.32 -1.98
CA PRO A 117 -8.76 -7.36 -1.23
C PRO A 117 -9.66 -7.93 -0.14
N PRO A 118 -9.46 -9.20 0.27
CA PRO A 118 -10.15 -9.75 1.43
C PRO A 118 -9.89 -8.92 2.69
N GLY A 119 -10.94 -8.65 3.46
CA GLY A 119 -10.85 -7.82 4.67
C GLY A 119 -12.17 -7.22 5.10
N ASP A 120 -12.12 -6.47 6.19
CA ASP A 120 -13.27 -5.76 6.76
C ASP A 120 -13.25 -4.29 6.35
N TYR A 121 -14.41 -3.78 5.95
CA TYR A 121 -14.58 -2.45 5.38
C TYR A 121 -15.83 -1.76 5.91
N VAL A 122 -15.88 -0.46 5.66
CA VAL A 122 -17.05 0.37 5.90
C VAL A 122 -17.42 1.08 4.62
N LEU A 123 -18.64 0.91 4.14
CA LEU A 123 -19.22 1.69 3.06
C LEU A 123 -19.87 2.95 3.65
N ASP A 124 -19.53 4.11 3.10
CA ASP A 124 -20.06 5.41 3.53
C ASP A 124 -20.15 6.38 2.34
N VAL A 125 -20.65 7.58 2.56
CA VAL A 125 -20.64 8.68 1.60
C VAL A 125 -19.70 9.79 2.08
N PRO A 126 -19.00 10.51 1.18
CA PRO A 126 -18.15 11.62 1.57
C PRO A 126 -18.99 12.70 2.28
N ARG A 127 -18.60 13.06 3.50
CA ARG A 127 -19.27 14.14 4.27
C ARG A 127 -19.03 15.54 3.70
N ARG A 128 -18.20 15.65 2.64
CA ARG A 128 -17.84 16.90 1.96
C ARG A 128 -18.54 16.96 0.62
N GLY A 129 -19.83 17.27 0.64
CA GLY A 129 -20.65 17.48 -0.56
C GLY A 129 -21.65 18.61 -0.36
N ARG A 130 -22.22 19.11 -1.45
CA ARG A 130 -23.28 20.11 -1.42
C ARG A 130 -24.51 19.53 -0.75
N GLY A 131 -24.89 20.05 0.41
CA GLY A 131 -26.12 19.67 1.11
C GLY A 131 -25.90 18.74 2.32
N HIS A 132 -26.95 18.56 3.08
CA HIS A 132 -26.98 17.70 4.27
C HIS A 132 -27.35 16.27 3.86
N VAL A 133 -26.36 15.56 3.25
CA VAL A 133 -26.52 14.14 2.95
C VAL A 133 -26.42 13.34 4.24
N ARG A 134 -27.43 12.54 4.50
CA ARG A 134 -27.46 11.59 5.62
C ARG A 134 -27.39 10.18 5.05
N ALA A 135 -26.39 9.43 5.49
CA ALA A 135 -26.26 8.02 5.21
C ALA A 135 -25.88 7.30 6.50
N LYS A 136 -26.28 6.05 6.61
CA LYS A 136 -25.84 5.18 7.70
C LYS A 136 -24.68 4.32 7.18
N PRO A 137 -23.46 4.48 7.71
CA PRO A 137 -22.33 3.64 7.30
C PRO A 137 -22.65 2.15 7.47
N GLN A 138 -22.32 1.34 6.46
CA GLN A 138 -22.54 -0.11 6.43
C GLN A 138 -21.20 -0.83 6.59
N ARG A 139 -21.10 -1.73 7.57
CA ARG A 139 -19.92 -2.60 7.75
C ARG A 139 -20.12 -3.88 6.96
N PHE A 140 -19.05 -4.35 6.28
CA PHE A 140 -19.07 -5.59 5.52
C PHE A 140 -17.69 -6.23 5.47
N THR A 141 -17.68 -7.54 5.18
CA THR A 141 -16.44 -8.33 5.03
C THR A 141 -16.37 -8.85 3.61
N VAL A 142 -15.21 -8.67 2.98
CA VAL A 142 -14.90 -9.23 1.65
C VAL A 142 -14.09 -10.50 1.84
N VAL A 143 -14.52 -11.57 1.18
CA VAL A 143 -13.83 -12.87 1.14
C VAL A 143 -13.32 -13.11 -0.27
N SER A 144 -12.13 -13.71 -0.40
CA SER A 144 -11.53 -14.06 -1.69
C SER A 144 -12.51 -14.79 -2.60
N ASN A 145 -12.57 -14.37 -3.86
CA ASN A 145 -13.41 -14.98 -4.90
C ASN A 145 -14.92 -14.99 -4.59
N GLN A 146 -15.37 -14.25 -3.60
CA GLN A 146 -16.79 -14.12 -3.28
C GLN A 146 -17.30 -12.71 -3.56
N THR A 147 -18.61 -12.62 -3.80
CA THR A 147 -19.32 -11.35 -3.94
C THR A 147 -20.16 -11.13 -2.69
N VAL A 148 -20.00 -9.96 -2.05
CA VAL A 148 -20.84 -9.51 -0.95
C VAL A 148 -21.77 -8.41 -1.46
N ARG A 149 -23.05 -8.47 -1.08
CA ARG A 149 -24.03 -7.44 -1.41
C ARG A 149 -24.21 -6.49 -0.24
N VAL A 150 -24.08 -5.17 -0.53
CA VAL A 150 -24.27 -4.09 0.44
C VAL A 150 -25.09 -3.00 -0.24
N ASP A 151 -26.30 -2.76 0.19
CA ASP A 151 -27.15 -1.68 -0.35
C ASP A 151 -26.99 -0.43 0.53
N MET A 152 -27.10 0.77 -0.07
CA MET A 152 -26.93 2.05 0.62
C MET A 152 -28.11 2.97 0.33
N ASP A 153 -28.73 3.47 1.38
CA ASP A 153 -29.74 4.53 1.29
C ASP A 153 -29.12 5.86 1.72
N ILE A 154 -29.31 6.89 0.91
CA ILE A 154 -28.92 8.27 1.23
C ILE A 154 -30.14 9.16 1.25
N ASP A 155 -30.27 10.00 2.28
CA ASP A 155 -31.28 11.03 2.40
C ASP A 155 -30.64 12.39 2.07
N THR A 156 -31.11 13.01 1.01
CA THR A 156 -30.66 14.32 0.54
C THR A 156 -31.58 15.43 0.99
N GLY A 157 -32.46 15.14 1.94
CA GLY A 157 -33.46 16.06 2.46
C GLY A 157 -32.87 17.34 3.01
N ILE A 158 -33.13 18.46 2.31
CA ILE A 158 -32.91 19.82 2.82
C ILE A 158 -34.11 20.16 3.67
N ARG A 159 -33.91 20.29 4.97
CA ARG A 159 -34.86 20.96 5.86
C ARG A 159 -34.49 22.41 6.02
#